data_06ebc86aa6b4b21b84d7a69cf57bac37
#
_entry.id   06ebc86aa6b4b21b84d7a69cf57bac37
#
_cell.length_a   1.000
_cell.length_b   1.000
_cell.length_c   1.000
_cell.angle_alpha   90.00
_cell.angle_beta   90.00
_cell.angle_gamma   90.00
#
_symmetry.space_group_name_H-M   'P 1'
#
loop_
_entity.id
_entity.type
_entity.pdbx_description
1 polymer ?
#
loop_
_entity_poly.entity_id
_entity_poly.type
_entity_poly.pdbx_seq_one_letter_code
_entity_poly.pdbx_strand_id
1 'polypeptide(L)'
;MLKSLRGPKKFIYLIIFMAVVFSAVSAYNKEPYTEGIFWQVSKDGEVLGHIYGTIHMNDEKVTRINKEVMDIFDNSVGYSIEAFPSSHLWNPYHGFENIKQRMMFSDGKTLADVAGEKTAQDVFQILTKNGVSEKYATKIKPWAAMFSISAKSKHTGPIVDHKLLDLASIQEKEIYQIESPEELLAAFYAMPMDSQVALLKSKITHFPATQESLDDMVVASIDEDLPA
;
A
#
# COMPACT_ATOMS: atom_id res chain seq x y z
N MET A 1 -46.25 46.40 15.88
CA MET A 1 -45.78 46.51 17.25
C MET A 1 -44.99 45.25 17.60
N LEU A 2 -43.67 45.22 17.31
CA LEU A 2 -42.80 44.12 17.57
C LEU A 2 -42.31 44.22 19.03
N LYS A 3 -42.80 43.35 19.93
CA LYS A 3 -42.32 43.26 21.29
C LYS A 3 -40.91 42.75 21.31
N SER A 4 -40.01 43.54 21.89
CA SER A 4 -38.61 43.30 22.17
C SER A 4 -38.40 41.99 22.94
N LEU A 5 -37.63 41.11 22.33
CA LEU A 5 -37.24 39.83 22.88
C LEU A 5 -35.95 39.95 23.73
N ARG A 6 -36.01 40.68 24.85
CA ARG A 6 -34.91 40.81 25.80
C ARG A 6 -35.21 39.99 27.08
N GLY A 7 -34.54 38.87 27.27
CA GLY A 7 -34.58 38.07 28.49
C GLY A 7 -33.58 36.93 28.45
N PRO A 8 -32.99 36.54 29.63
CA PRO A 8 -31.92 35.54 29.69
C PRO A 8 -32.31 34.19 29.11
N LYS A 9 -33.60 33.84 29.16
CA LYS A 9 -34.08 32.58 28.57
C LYS A 9 -33.89 32.49 27.05
N LYS A 10 -33.92 33.61 26.30
CA LYS A 10 -33.75 33.64 24.87
C LYS A 10 -32.30 33.52 24.42
N PHE A 11 -31.42 34.04 25.26
CA PHE A 11 -29.98 33.86 25.06
C PHE A 11 -29.60 32.38 25.21
N ILE A 12 -30.22 31.70 26.17
CA ILE A 12 -30.03 30.26 26.39
C ILE A 12 -30.54 29.45 25.17
N TYR A 13 -31.72 29.78 24.64
CA TYR A 13 -32.24 29.09 23.44
C TYR A 13 -31.38 29.33 22.19
N LEU A 14 -30.80 30.53 22.06
CA LEU A 14 -29.87 30.83 20.97
C LEU A 14 -28.57 30.02 21.08
N ILE A 15 -28.03 29.86 22.31
CA ILE A 15 -26.83 29.05 22.54
C ILE A 15 -27.13 27.58 22.27
N ILE A 16 -28.28 27.05 22.73
CA ILE A 16 -28.68 25.67 22.45
C ILE A 16 -28.89 25.45 20.96
N PHE A 17 -29.54 26.39 20.26
CA PHE A 17 -29.71 26.30 18.81
C PHE A 17 -28.38 26.34 18.05
N MET A 18 -27.45 27.23 18.45
CA MET A 18 -26.11 27.27 17.87
C MET A 18 -25.32 26.01 18.18
N ALA A 19 -25.42 25.43 19.38
CA ALA A 19 -24.75 24.18 19.73
C ALA A 19 -25.31 23.00 18.91
N VAL A 20 -26.62 22.92 18.68
CA VAL A 20 -27.26 21.90 17.84
C VAL A 20 -26.85 22.04 16.39
N VAL A 21 -26.83 23.28 15.86
CA VAL A 21 -26.40 23.57 14.48
C VAL A 21 -24.91 23.24 14.33
N PHE A 22 -24.08 23.58 15.31
CA PHE A 22 -22.64 23.29 15.28
C PHE A 22 -22.38 21.78 15.35
N SER A 23 -23.14 21.06 16.19
CA SER A 23 -23.07 19.57 16.25
C SER A 23 -23.53 18.91 14.95
N ALA A 24 -24.58 19.44 14.32
CA ALA A 24 -25.08 18.94 13.04
C ALA A 24 -24.08 19.22 11.90
N VAL A 25 -23.43 20.40 11.89
CA VAL A 25 -22.40 20.75 10.91
C VAL A 25 -21.14 19.92 11.12
N SER A 26 -20.72 19.66 12.38
CA SER A 26 -19.60 18.77 12.68
C SER A 26 -19.88 17.30 12.30
N ALA A 27 -21.13 16.84 12.46
CA ALA A 27 -21.54 15.52 12.02
C ALA A 27 -21.62 15.40 10.49
N TYR A 28 -21.91 16.51 9.80
CA TYR A 28 -21.98 16.56 8.33
C TYR A 28 -20.61 16.68 7.67
N ASN A 29 -19.60 17.19 8.39
CA ASN A 29 -18.24 17.35 7.90
C ASN A 29 -17.32 16.16 8.27
N LYS A 30 -17.84 15.06 8.81
CA LYS A 30 -17.09 13.82 8.86
C LYS A 30 -17.05 13.28 7.43
N GLU A 31 -15.89 13.41 6.78
CA GLU A 31 -15.67 12.76 5.48
C GLU A 31 -16.02 11.27 5.67
N PRO A 32 -17.04 10.76 4.96
CA PRO A 32 -17.35 9.35 5.04
C PRO A 32 -16.14 8.58 4.50
N TYR A 33 -15.78 7.47 5.14
CA TYR A 33 -14.70 6.57 4.70
C TYR A 33 -13.26 6.99 5.07
N THR A 34 -13.08 7.75 6.15
CA THR A 34 -11.75 8.15 6.64
C THR A 34 -11.14 7.17 7.64
N GLU A 35 -11.87 6.15 8.08
CA GLU A 35 -11.43 5.22 9.13
C GLU A 35 -11.69 3.77 8.70
N GLY A 36 -10.82 2.86 9.15
CA GLY A 36 -10.94 1.43 8.90
C GLY A 36 -10.22 0.93 7.66
N ILE A 37 -10.11 -0.39 7.55
CA ILE A 37 -9.44 -1.10 6.46
C ILE A 37 -10.39 -2.02 5.67
N PHE A 38 -11.67 -2.05 6.05
CA PHE A 38 -12.67 -2.89 5.42
C PHE A 38 -13.92 -2.08 5.08
N TRP A 39 -14.24 -2.00 3.79
CA TRP A 39 -15.33 -1.17 3.28
C TRP A 39 -16.30 -1.99 2.43
N GLN A 40 -17.58 -1.69 2.56
CA GLN A 40 -18.63 -2.19 1.70
C GLN A 40 -18.83 -1.25 0.52
N VAL A 41 -18.87 -1.78 -0.68
CA VAL A 41 -19.21 -1.05 -1.91
C VAL A 41 -20.66 -1.35 -2.24
N SER A 42 -21.49 -0.29 -2.32
CA SER A 42 -22.91 -0.43 -2.62
C SER A 42 -23.32 0.58 -3.72
N LYS A 43 -24.31 0.19 -4.53
CA LYS A 43 -24.92 1.07 -5.54
C LYS A 43 -26.43 0.87 -5.51
N ASP A 44 -27.18 1.95 -5.44
CA ASP A 44 -28.65 1.96 -5.43
C ASP A 44 -29.25 1.06 -4.33
N GLY A 45 -28.57 0.91 -3.19
CA GLY A 45 -28.96 0.09 -2.06
C GLY A 45 -28.59 -1.40 -2.18
N GLU A 46 -27.97 -1.80 -3.29
CA GLU A 46 -27.45 -3.14 -3.51
C GLU A 46 -25.96 -3.21 -3.17
N VAL A 47 -25.54 -4.23 -2.42
CA VAL A 47 -24.13 -4.49 -2.10
C VAL A 47 -23.49 -5.15 -3.31
N LEU A 48 -22.47 -4.50 -3.88
CA LEU A 48 -21.72 -4.98 -5.03
C LEU A 48 -20.47 -5.76 -4.62
N GLY A 49 -19.91 -5.46 -3.46
CA GLY A 49 -18.70 -6.11 -2.98
C GLY A 49 -18.10 -5.41 -1.78
N HIS A 50 -16.88 -5.82 -1.45
CA HIS A 50 -16.12 -5.27 -0.33
C HIS A 50 -14.68 -5.01 -0.75
N ILE A 51 -14.06 -4.01 -0.13
CA ILE A 51 -12.64 -3.68 -0.28
C ILE A 51 -11.98 -3.92 1.06
N TYR A 52 -10.90 -4.68 1.06
CA TYR A 52 -10.10 -4.96 2.25
C TYR A 52 -8.68 -4.45 2.05
N GLY A 53 -8.31 -3.43 2.83
CA GLY A 53 -6.95 -2.88 2.84
C GLY A 53 -5.99 -3.85 3.54
N THR A 54 -4.87 -4.15 2.88
CA THR A 54 -3.86 -5.06 3.41
C THR A 54 -2.49 -4.41 3.39
N ILE A 55 -1.60 -4.88 4.27
CA ILE A 55 -0.19 -4.54 4.21
C ILE A 55 0.61 -5.80 3.85
N HIS A 56 1.59 -5.65 2.95
CA HIS A 56 2.40 -6.77 2.48
C HIS A 56 3.45 -7.18 3.50
N MET A 57 2.99 -7.48 4.72
CA MET A 57 3.81 -7.96 5.82
C MET A 57 3.30 -9.31 6.29
N ASN A 58 4.24 -10.19 6.64
CA ASN A 58 3.94 -11.51 7.18
C ASN A 58 4.04 -11.57 8.72
N ASP A 59 3.76 -10.46 9.39
CA ASP A 59 3.58 -10.43 10.83
C ASP A 59 2.29 -11.15 11.20
N GLU A 60 2.35 -12.03 12.20
CA GLU A 60 1.20 -12.83 12.63
C GLU A 60 0.02 -11.96 13.07
N LYS A 61 0.29 -10.78 13.61
CA LYS A 61 -0.73 -9.84 14.07
C LYS A 61 -1.58 -9.30 12.92
N VAL A 62 -0.96 -8.95 11.78
CA VAL A 62 -1.65 -8.40 10.61
C VAL A 62 -2.11 -9.47 9.64
N THR A 63 -1.55 -10.67 9.70
CA THR A 63 -1.99 -11.80 8.85
C THR A 63 -3.14 -12.60 9.45
N ARG A 64 -3.63 -12.19 10.63
CA ARG A 64 -4.82 -12.74 11.26
C ARG A 64 -6.06 -12.01 10.74
N ILE A 65 -6.73 -12.64 9.79
CA ILE A 65 -7.97 -12.10 9.21
C ILE A 65 -9.09 -12.22 10.25
N ASN A 66 -9.83 -11.16 10.50
CA ASN A 66 -10.93 -11.18 11.45
C ASN A 66 -12.11 -12.01 10.93
N LYS A 67 -12.98 -12.43 11.85
CA LYS A 67 -14.09 -13.32 11.50
C LYS A 67 -15.09 -12.68 10.54
N GLU A 68 -15.35 -11.38 10.66
CA GLU A 68 -16.31 -10.67 9.81
C GLU A 68 -15.84 -10.65 8.34
N VAL A 69 -14.56 -10.34 8.12
CA VAL A 69 -13.96 -10.39 6.78
C VAL A 69 -14.02 -11.81 6.21
N MET A 70 -13.71 -12.83 7.04
CA MET A 70 -13.78 -14.22 6.61
C MET A 70 -15.20 -14.67 6.27
N ASP A 71 -16.20 -14.31 7.10
CA ASP A 71 -17.60 -14.65 6.85
C ASP A 71 -18.08 -14.05 5.51
N ILE A 72 -17.68 -12.82 5.21
CA ILE A 72 -18.00 -12.15 3.93
C ILE A 72 -17.24 -12.79 2.78
N PHE A 73 -15.95 -13.06 2.96
CA PHE A 73 -15.13 -13.72 1.97
C PHE A 73 -15.70 -15.10 1.60
N ASP A 74 -16.07 -15.92 2.59
CA ASP A 74 -16.62 -17.26 2.37
C ASP A 74 -17.93 -17.25 1.56
N ASN A 75 -18.74 -16.19 1.71
CA ASN A 75 -19.99 -16.00 0.99
C ASN A 75 -19.82 -15.25 -0.35
N SER A 76 -18.64 -14.74 -0.68
CA SER A 76 -18.39 -14.07 -1.96
C SER A 76 -18.29 -15.07 -3.11
N VAL A 77 -18.70 -14.66 -4.31
CA VAL A 77 -18.59 -15.48 -5.53
C VAL A 77 -17.22 -15.39 -6.18
N GLY A 78 -16.48 -14.28 -5.93
CA GLY A 78 -15.18 -14.04 -6.53
C GLY A 78 -14.25 -13.29 -5.59
N TYR A 79 -12.97 -13.30 -5.94
CA TYR A 79 -11.88 -12.62 -5.24
C TYR A 79 -11.03 -11.85 -6.24
N SER A 80 -10.78 -10.58 -5.95
CA SER A 80 -9.87 -9.76 -6.72
C SER A 80 -8.61 -9.49 -5.90
N ILE A 81 -7.45 -9.82 -6.46
CA ILE A 81 -6.14 -9.53 -5.87
C ILE A 81 -5.48 -8.40 -6.65
N GLU A 82 -4.72 -7.54 -5.96
CA GLU A 82 -3.97 -6.45 -6.59
C GLU A 82 -3.08 -6.98 -7.71
N ALA A 83 -2.18 -7.90 -7.38
CA ALA A 83 -1.35 -8.59 -8.36
C ALA A 83 -1.10 -10.02 -7.90
N PHE A 84 -1.07 -10.97 -8.84
CA PHE A 84 -0.71 -12.33 -8.51
C PHE A 84 0.74 -12.42 -8.03
N PRO A 85 1.05 -13.27 -7.03
CA PRO A 85 2.42 -13.59 -6.69
C PRO A 85 3.17 -14.12 -7.91
N SER A 86 4.41 -13.72 -8.09
CA SER A 86 5.25 -14.13 -9.24
C SER A 86 5.36 -15.66 -9.40
N SER A 87 5.15 -16.42 -8.32
CA SER A 87 5.13 -17.89 -8.34
C SER A 87 3.90 -18.52 -9.00
N HIS A 88 2.79 -17.79 -9.17
CA HIS A 88 1.53 -18.35 -9.68
C HIS A 88 1.32 -18.11 -11.18
N LEU A 89 1.76 -16.99 -11.73
CA LEU A 89 1.49 -16.58 -13.11
C LEU A 89 2.65 -16.75 -14.05
N TRP A 90 3.80 -17.07 -13.55
CA TRP A 90 4.98 -16.96 -14.37
C TRP A 90 5.53 -18.36 -14.64
N ASN A 91 5.58 -18.71 -15.90
CA ASN A 91 6.67 -19.56 -16.30
C ASN A 91 7.94 -18.89 -15.77
N PRO A 92 8.61 -19.44 -14.72
CA PRO A 92 9.68 -18.73 -14.00
C PRO A 92 10.87 -18.36 -14.90
N TYR A 93 10.88 -18.86 -16.13
CA TYR A 93 11.97 -18.67 -17.07
C TYR A 93 11.81 -17.49 -18.03
N HIS A 94 10.60 -17.03 -18.36
CA HIS A 94 10.43 -15.98 -19.38
C HIS A 94 10.09 -14.60 -18.81
N GLY A 95 9.22 -14.51 -17.86
CA GLY A 95 8.80 -13.22 -17.32
C GLY A 95 9.85 -12.56 -16.45
N PHE A 96 10.45 -13.30 -15.53
CA PHE A 96 11.44 -12.77 -14.59
C PHE A 96 12.73 -12.30 -15.30
N GLU A 97 13.19 -13.00 -16.32
CA GLU A 97 14.38 -12.57 -17.08
C GLU A 97 14.11 -11.28 -17.89
N ASN A 98 12.93 -11.11 -18.43
CA ASN A 98 12.53 -9.86 -19.09
C ASN A 98 12.49 -8.68 -18.12
N ILE A 99 11.93 -8.89 -16.93
CA ILE A 99 11.92 -7.87 -15.88
C ILE A 99 13.35 -7.54 -15.45
N LYS A 100 14.16 -8.54 -15.15
CA LYS A 100 15.55 -8.38 -14.74
C LYS A 100 16.39 -7.61 -15.77
N GLN A 101 16.19 -7.89 -17.07
CA GLN A 101 16.84 -7.13 -18.14
C GLN A 101 16.40 -5.66 -18.13
N ARG A 102 15.12 -5.38 -17.90
CA ARG A 102 14.59 -4.01 -17.81
C ARG A 102 15.08 -3.27 -16.58
N MET A 103 15.38 -3.97 -15.49
CA MET A 103 15.92 -3.41 -14.25
C MET A 103 17.37 -2.94 -14.36
N MET A 104 18.10 -3.33 -15.41
CA MET A 104 19.50 -2.99 -15.62
C MET A 104 19.70 -2.05 -16.79
N PHE A 105 20.78 -1.25 -16.74
CA PHE A 105 21.26 -0.53 -17.89
C PHE A 105 21.86 -1.49 -18.91
N SER A 106 21.46 -1.35 -20.18
CA SER A 106 21.95 -2.14 -21.31
C SER A 106 22.90 -1.36 -22.24
N ASP A 107 22.98 -0.05 -22.05
CA ASP A 107 23.75 0.89 -22.86
C ASP A 107 25.16 1.16 -22.33
N GLY A 108 25.63 0.34 -21.40
CA GLY A 108 26.94 0.47 -20.78
C GLY A 108 26.99 1.39 -19.56
N LYS A 109 25.93 2.14 -19.28
CA LYS A 109 25.83 3.00 -18.10
C LYS A 109 25.78 2.19 -16.81
N THR A 110 26.14 2.88 -15.74
CA THR A 110 26.05 2.40 -14.37
C THR A 110 25.13 3.29 -13.54
N LEU A 111 24.78 2.85 -12.35
CA LEU A 111 24.03 3.69 -11.41
C LEU A 111 24.81 4.95 -11.03
N ALA A 112 26.14 4.88 -10.97
CA ALA A 112 27.01 6.02 -10.65
C ALA A 112 26.91 7.14 -11.70
N ASP A 113 26.80 6.77 -12.99
CA ASP A 113 26.69 7.74 -14.08
C ASP A 113 25.43 8.60 -14.01
N VAL A 114 24.35 8.10 -13.42
CA VAL A 114 23.06 8.80 -13.37
C VAL A 114 22.72 9.34 -11.98
N ALA A 115 23.11 8.66 -10.92
CA ALA A 115 22.76 9.03 -9.54
C ALA A 115 23.93 9.63 -8.73
N GLY A 116 25.16 9.55 -9.28
CA GLY A 116 26.42 9.96 -8.65
C GLY A 116 27.03 8.86 -7.78
N GLU A 117 28.36 8.93 -7.63
CA GLU A 117 29.18 7.92 -6.95
C GLU A 117 28.70 7.59 -5.53
N LYS A 118 28.39 8.63 -4.72
CA LYS A 118 27.94 8.41 -3.35
C LYS A 118 26.65 7.58 -3.30
N THR A 119 25.65 7.94 -4.09
CA THR A 119 24.36 7.24 -4.14
C THR A 119 24.56 5.80 -4.62
N ALA A 120 25.37 5.60 -5.66
CA ALA A 120 25.67 4.28 -6.18
C ALA A 120 26.39 3.40 -5.14
N GLN A 121 27.31 3.96 -4.37
CA GLN A 121 28.02 3.26 -3.32
C GLN A 121 27.09 2.86 -2.15
N ASP A 122 26.19 3.75 -1.73
CA ASP A 122 25.19 3.47 -0.69
C ASP A 122 24.28 2.30 -1.13
N VAL A 123 23.77 2.34 -2.37
CA VAL A 123 22.97 1.26 -2.98
C VAL A 123 23.76 -0.04 -3.04
N PHE A 124 24.99 0.03 -3.54
CA PHE A 124 25.87 -1.14 -3.67
C PHE A 124 26.05 -1.85 -2.33
N GLN A 125 26.34 -1.10 -1.26
CA GLN A 125 26.51 -1.68 0.09
C GLN A 125 25.23 -2.35 0.59
N ILE A 126 24.06 -1.71 0.40
CA ILE A 126 22.78 -2.29 0.85
C ILE A 126 22.48 -3.56 0.07
N LEU A 127 22.59 -3.53 -1.26
CA LEU A 127 22.21 -4.65 -2.12
C LEU A 127 23.14 -5.85 -1.96
N THR A 128 24.47 -5.64 -1.90
CA THR A 128 25.45 -6.72 -1.71
C THR A 128 25.34 -7.35 -0.33
N LYS A 129 25.08 -6.55 0.72
CA LYS A 129 24.75 -7.07 2.06
C LYS A 129 23.49 -7.96 2.04
N ASN A 130 22.57 -7.69 1.12
CA ASN A 130 21.36 -8.50 0.92
C ASN A 130 21.55 -9.69 -0.04
N GLY A 131 22.79 -9.94 -0.50
CA GLY A 131 23.13 -11.09 -1.35
C GLY A 131 22.98 -10.83 -2.86
N VAL A 132 22.72 -9.58 -3.26
CA VAL A 132 22.69 -9.20 -4.69
C VAL A 132 24.11 -9.19 -5.24
N SER A 133 24.33 -9.76 -6.44
CA SER A 133 25.65 -9.77 -7.06
C SER A 133 26.14 -8.36 -7.37
N GLU A 134 27.47 -8.13 -7.23
CA GLU A 134 28.12 -6.83 -7.52
C GLU A 134 27.82 -6.35 -8.94
N LYS A 135 27.92 -7.26 -9.91
CA LYS A 135 27.62 -6.95 -11.31
C LYS A 135 26.21 -6.39 -11.50
N TYR A 136 25.23 -6.94 -10.76
CA TYR A 136 23.86 -6.46 -10.81
C TYR A 136 23.72 -5.12 -10.09
N ALA A 137 24.25 -5.01 -8.88
CA ALA A 137 24.19 -3.78 -8.09
C ALA A 137 24.80 -2.57 -8.78
N THR A 138 25.85 -2.78 -9.59
CA THR A 138 26.50 -1.69 -10.35
C THR A 138 25.64 -1.19 -11.53
N LYS A 139 24.93 -2.11 -12.20
CA LYS A 139 24.17 -1.80 -13.42
C LYS A 139 22.67 -1.57 -13.20
N ILE A 140 22.21 -1.64 -11.97
CA ILE A 140 20.80 -1.49 -11.64
C ILE A 140 20.32 -0.06 -11.93
N LYS A 141 19.13 0.08 -12.51
CA LYS A 141 18.49 1.38 -12.72
C LYS A 141 17.95 1.94 -11.39
N PRO A 142 17.81 3.27 -11.25
CA PRO A 142 17.38 3.87 -9.98
C PRO A 142 16.04 3.36 -9.48
N TRP A 143 15.03 3.24 -10.35
CA TRP A 143 13.73 2.69 -9.96
C TRP A 143 13.82 1.26 -9.44
N ALA A 144 14.64 0.43 -10.09
CA ALA A 144 14.82 -0.95 -9.72
C ALA A 144 15.60 -1.10 -8.40
N ALA A 145 16.60 -0.23 -8.18
CA ALA A 145 17.32 -0.13 -6.92
C ALA A 145 16.38 0.22 -5.77
N MET A 146 15.47 1.16 -5.98
CA MET A 146 14.46 1.55 -4.99
C MET A 146 13.60 0.37 -4.53
N PHE A 147 13.14 -0.49 -5.46
CA PHE A 147 12.43 -1.71 -5.13
C PHE A 147 13.30 -2.75 -4.44
N SER A 148 14.56 -2.87 -4.87
CA SER A 148 15.49 -3.86 -4.32
C SER A 148 16.00 -3.48 -2.92
N ILE A 149 15.89 -2.19 -2.53
CA ILE A 149 16.19 -1.69 -1.20
C ILE A 149 14.93 -1.86 -0.34
N SER A 150 14.73 -3.02 0.23
CA SER A 150 13.66 -3.28 1.20
C SER A 150 14.25 -3.64 2.55
N ALA A 151 13.57 -3.26 3.61
CA ALA A 151 13.84 -3.82 4.93
C ALA A 151 13.60 -5.32 4.89
N LYS A 152 14.51 -6.09 5.46
CA LYS A 152 14.27 -7.54 5.62
C LYS A 152 13.15 -7.70 6.64
N SER A 153 12.04 -8.28 6.21
CA SER A 153 11.03 -8.74 7.16
C SER A 153 11.66 -9.77 8.09
N LYS A 154 11.42 -9.62 9.38
CA LYS A 154 11.82 -10.59 10.41
C LYS A 154 10.96 -11.87 10.36
N HIS A 155 9.85 -11.78 9.67
CA HIS A 155 8.84 -12.83 9.61
C HIS A 155 8.89 -13.51 8.26
N THR A 156 8.73 -14.83 8.26
CA THR A 156 8.67 -15.67 7.06
C THR A 156 7.31 -16.33 7.00
N GLY A 157 6.57 -16.11 5.94
CA GLY A 157 5.24 -16.70 5.77
C GLY A 157 4.41 -15.95 4.73
N PRO A 158 3.22 -16.42 4.41
CA PRO A 158 2.35 -15.74 3.47
C PRO A 158 1.75 -14.46 4.09
N ILE A 159 1.68 -13.41 3.29
CA ILE A 159 0.91 -12.19 3.59
C ILE A 159 -0.59 -12.48 3.46
N VAL A 160 -1.44 -11.56 3.93
CA VAL A 160 -2.91 -11.72 3.89
C VAL A 160 -3.40 -12.02 2.47
N ASP A 161 -2.93 -11.26 1.49
CA ASP A 161 -3.32 -11.40 0.08
C ASP A 161 -3.09 -12.82 -0.44
N HIS A 162 -1.94 -13.42 -0.10
CA HIS A 162 -1.63 -14.80 -0.51
C HIS A 162 -2.51 -15.82 0.22
N LYS A 163 -2.80 -15.60 1.50
CA LYS A 163 -3.71 -16.48 2.26
C LYS A 163 -5.12 -16.47 1.66
N LEU A 164 -5.63 -15.28 1.32
CA LEU A 164 -6.94 -15.16 0.68
C LEU A 164 -6.95 -15.75 -0.73
N LEU A 165 -5.87 -15.61 -1.48
CA LEU A 165 -5.71 -16.22 -2.80
C LEU A 165 -5.75 -17.75 -2.72
N ASP A 166 -5.01 -18.33 -1.77
CA ASP A 166 -5.00 -19.78 -1.53
C ASP A 166 -6.40 -20.29 -1.15
N LEU A 167 -7.09 -19.57 -0.25
CA LEU A 167 -8.46 -19.90 0.15
C LEU A 167 -9.45 -19.76 -1.02
N ALA A 168 -9.35 -18.70 -1.83
CA ALA A 168 -10.17 -18.52 -3.02
C ALA A 168 -9.97 -19.66 -4.01
N SER A 169 -8.74 -20.13 -4.20
CA SER A 169 -8.42 -21.28 -5.04
C SER A 169 -9.01 -22.58 -4.51
N ILE A 170 -8.92 -22.81 -3.18
CA ILE A 170 -9.49 -24.00 -2.53
C ILE A 170 -11.03 -24.01 -2.62
N GLN A 171 -11.64 -22.83 -2.53
CA GLN A 171 -13.10 -22.65 -2.59
C GLN A 171 -13.63 -22.54 -4.03
N GLU A 172 -12.77 -22.71 -5.02
CA GLU A 172 -13.11 -22.62 -6.46
C GLU A 172 -13.79 -21.30 -6.85
N LYS A 173 -13.43 -20.19 -6.16
CA LYS A 173 -13.96 -18.86 -6.47
C LYS A 173 -13.43 -18.36 -7.81
N GLU A 174 -14.18 -17.45 -8.46
CA GLU A 174 -13.65 -16.68 -9.58
C GLU A 174 -12.55 -15.74 -9.07
N ILE A 175 -11.35 -15.82 -9.66
CA ILE A 175 -10.20 -15.05 -9.23
C ILE A 175 -9.82 -14.06 -10.33
N TYR A 176 -9.72 -12.78 -9.96
CA TYR A 176 -9.38 -11.68 -10.84
C TYR A 176 -8.11 -10.98 -10.35
N GLN A 177 -7.33 -10.46 -11.30
CA GLN A 177 -6.18 -9.60 -11.04
C GLN A 177 -6.55 -8.16 -11.41
N ILE A 178 -6.26 -7.21 -10.51
CA ILE A 178 -6.56 -5.79 -10.73
C ILE A 178 -5.48 -5.16 -11.59
N GLU A 179 -4.20 -5.46 -11.31
CA GLU A 179 -3.05 -4.88 -11.99
C GLU A 179 -2.05 -5.97 -12.38
N SER A 180 -1.56 -5.94 -13.60
CA SER A 180 -0.46 -6.82 -13.98
C SER A 180 0.89 -6.29 -13.47
N PRO A 181 1.85 -7.19 -13.16
CA PRO A 181 3.21 -6.75 -12.79
C PRO A 181 3.85 -5.86 -13.86
N GLU A 182 3.52 -6.04 -15.13
CA GLU A 182 3.98 -5.21 -16.23
C GLU A 182 3.43 -3.79 -16.15
N GLU A 183 2.15 -3.63 -15.82
CA GLU A 183 1.51 -2.31 -15.67
C GLU A 183 2.12 -1.56 -14.49
N LEU A 184 2.26 -2.23 -13.33
CA LEU A 184 2.92 -1.66 -12.16
C LEU A 184 4.34 -1.18 -12.51
N LEU A 185 5.14 -2.04 -13.12
CA LEU A 185 6.51 -1.71 -13.48
C LEU A 185 6.58 -0.65 -14.57
N ALA A 186 5.60 -0.62 -15.50
CA ALA A 186 5.53 0.37 -16.57
C ALA A 186 5.49 1.80 -16.00
N ALA A 187 4.72 2.02 -14.93
CA ALA A 187 4.64 3.32 -14.27
C ALA A 187 6.02 3.81 -13.76
N PHE A 188 6.83 2.89 -13.24
CA PHE A 188 8.15 3.23 -12.69
C PHE A 188 9.21 3.48 -13.76
N TYR A 189 9.28 2.66 -14.80
CA TYR A 189 10.28 2.92 -15.85
C TYR A 189 9.86 3.98 -16.86
N ALA A 190 8.59 4.36 -16.93
CA ALA A 190 8.14 5.54 -17.68
C ALA A 190 8.49 6.87 -16.99
N MET A 191 8.84 6.82 -15.70
CA MET A 191 9.19 8.00 -14.93
C MET A 191 10.49 8.64 -15.45
N PRO A 192 10.59 9.98 -15.53
CA PRO A 192 11.83 10.65 -15.89
C PRO A 192 13.01 10.23 -14.99
N MET A 193 14.20 10.11 -15.56
CA MET A 193 15.39 9.64 -14.85
C MET A 193 15.67 10.44 -13.57
N ASP A 194 15.54 11.77 -13.64
CA ASP A 194 15.77 12.64 -12.49
C ASP A 194 14.78 12.36 -11.33
N SER A 195 13.54 12.04 -11.67
CA SER A 195 12.52 11.64 -10.68
C SER A 195 12.85 10.28 -10.06
N GLN A 196 13.29 9.33 -10.87
CA GLN A 196 13.75 8.03 -10.36
C GLN A 196 14.93 8.18 -9.40
N VAL A 197 15.90 9.04 -9.74
CA VAL A 197 17.06 9.32 -8.89
C VAL A 197 16.64 10.01 -7.59
N ALA A 198 15.74 10.98 -7.67
CA ALA A 198 15.24 11.69 -6.50
C ALA A 198 14.54 10.73 -5.51
N LEU A 199 13.67 9.85 -6.02
CA LEU A 199 13.00 8.82 -5.21
C LEU A 199 13.99 7.84 -4.59
N LEU A 200 15.00 7.38 -5.36
CA LEU A 200 16.04 6.50 -4.84
C LEU A 200 16.82 7.16 -3.70
N LYS A 201 17.21 8.42 -3.86
CA LYS A 201 17.93 9.18 -2.81
C LYS A 201 17.08 9.34 -1.55
N SER A 202 15.80 9.64 -1.73
CA SER A 202 14.84 9.71 -0.61
C SER A 202 14.74 8.36 0.11
N LYS A 203 14.60 7.27 -0.64
CA LYS A 203 14.53 5.90 -0.09
C LYS A 203 15.76 5.56 0.73
N ILE A 204 16.98 5.86 0.23
CA ILE A 204 18.24 5.59 0.94
C ILE A 204 18.32 6.41 2.23
N THR A 205 17.94 7.68 2.18
CA THR A 205 17.99 8.59 3.33
C THR A 205 17.09 8.11 4.46
N HIS A 206 15.92 7.58 4.14
CA HIS A 206 14.92 7.12 5.12
C HIS A 206 15.02 5.63 5.42
N PHE A 207 15.92 4.90 4.77
CA PHE A 207 16.04 3.44 4.94
C PHE A 207 16.24 2.98 6.38
N PRO A 208 17.05 3.65 7.21
CA PRO A 208 17.20 3.28 8.62
C PRO A 208 15.89 3.39 9.44
N ALA A 209 15.08 4.41 9.15
CA ALA A 209 13.80 4.64 9.82
C ALA A 209 12.68 3.73 9.27
N THR A 210 12.88 3.05 8.14
CA THR A 210 11.83 2.23 7.50
C THR A 210 11.43 1.04 8.39
N GLN A 211 12.35 0.50 9.19
CA GLN A 211 12.04 -0.63 10.07
C GLN A 211 11.09 -0.20 11.22
N GLU A 212 11.35 0.96 11.81
CA GLU A 212 10.51 1.55 12.86
C GLU A 212 9.13 1.90 12.28
N SER A 213 9.09 2.53 11.11
CA SER A 213 7.84 2.83 10.39
C SER A 213 7.04 1.58 10.01
N LEU A 214 7.68 0.44 9.75
CA LEU A 214 6.98 -0.83 9.50
C LEU A 214 6.30 -1.35 10.76
N ASP A 215 6.97 -1.24 11.92
CA ASP A 215 6.37 -1.62 13.20
C ASP A 215 5.17 -0.71 13.54
N ASP A 216 5.25 0.59 13.26
CA ASP A 216 4.14 1.56 13.40
C ASP A 216 2.99 1.23 12.43
N MET A 217 3.27 0.86 11.19
CA MET A 217 2.24 0.42 10.22
C MET A 217 1.52 -0.85 10.69
N VAL A 218 2.21 -1.77 11.33
CA VAL A 218 1.59 -2.96 11.93
C VAL A 218 0.60 -2.53 13.02
N VAL A 219 1.00 -1.61 13.90
CA VAL A 219 0.13 -1.10 14.97
C VAL A 219 -1.10 -0.42 14.37
N ALA A 220 -0.92 0.51 13.43
CA ALA A 220 -2.00 1.22 12.78
C ALA A 220 -2.98 0.27 12.05
N SER A 221 -2.45 -0.78 11.40
CA SER A 221 -3.27 -1.79 10.73
C SER A 221 -4.11 -2.63 11.71
N ILE A 222 -3.60 -2.88 12.94
CA ILE A 222 -4.32 -3.62 13.96
C ILE A 222 -5.43 -2.77 14.57
N ASP A 223 -5.12 -1.50 14.82
CA ASP A 223 -6.06 -0.54 15.43
C ASP A 223 -7.08 -0.02 14.39
N GLU A 224 -6.96 -0.45 13.12
CA GLU A 224 -7.76 0.02 11.98
C GLU A 224 -7.71 1.55 11.80
N ASP A 225 -6.67 2.18 12.34
CA ASP A 225 -6.44 3.63 12.35
C ASP A 225 -5.42 4.01 11.25
N LEU A 226 -5.74 3.65 10.01
CA LEU A 226 -4.95 4.07 8.86
C LEU A 226 -5.47 5.43 8.39
N PRO A 227 -4.61 6.47 8.35
CA PRO A 227 -4.99 7.74 7.74
C PRO A 227 -5.28 7.54 6.26
N ALA A 228 -6.34 8.16 5.80
CA ALA A 228 -6.76 8.17 4.39
C ALA A 228 -5.70 8.83 3.48
#